data_4970c2a780766b8371aa9477d01b4148
#
_entry.id   4970c2a780766b8371aa9477d01b4148
#
_cell.length_a   1.000
_cell.length_b   1.000
_cell.length_c   1.000
_cell.angle_alpha   90.00
_cell.angle_beta   90.00
_cell.angle_gamma   90.00
#
_symmetry.space_group_name_H-M   'P 1'
#
loop_
_entity.id
_entity.type
_entity.pdbx_description
1 polymer ?
#
loop_
_entity_poly.entity_id
_entity_poly.type
_entity_poly.pdbx_seq_one_letter_code
_entity_poly.pdbx_strand_id
1 'polypeptide(L)'
;MSSSLRFGIDLGGTKIELIALDESGEVLLRRRIATPQNDYAATVAAIAALVKDAETTLGQTGSVGIGTPGAVSPATGLMKNCNSTCLNGKPLQQDIERALGREVRLANDANCFALSEATDGAAAGAEVVFGVILGTGVGGGVVVRGEVLTGPNGIAGEWGHNPLPHFQFAHRQADREPTGQHPATGESLTHPWPTARELDIAPACYCG
;
A
#
# COMPACT_ATOMS: atom_id res chain seq x y z
N MET A 1 -29.24 -6.52 -18.53
CA MET A 1 -28.03 -5.68 -18.40
C MET A 1 -27.10 -6.47 -17.50
N SER A 2 -25.92 -6.90 -18.00
CA SER A 2 -24.95 -7.62 -17.16
C SER A 2 -24.36 -6.60 -16.20
N SER A 3 -24.65 -6.72 -14.91
CA SER A 3 -24.06 -5.88 -13.88
C SER A 3 -22.54 -6.13 -13.87
N SER A 4 -21.73 -5.08 -13.93
CA SER A 4 -20.28 -5.23 -13.97
C SER A 4 -19.73 -5.42 -12.57
N LEU A 5 -19.53 -6.69 -12.17
CA LEU A 5 -18.90 -7.04 -10.92
C LEU A 5 -17.41 -6.61 -10.90
N ARG A 6 -16.96 -6.05 -9.78
CA ARG A 6 -15.58 -5.62 -9.57
C ARG A 6 -15.00 -6.30 -8.34
N PHE A 7 -13.86 -6.95 -8.48
CA PHE A 7 -13.08 -7.49 -7.37
C PHE A 7 -11.92 -6.58 -7.05
N GLY A 8 -11.84 -6.12 -5.82
CA GLY A 8 -10.67 -5.45 -5.25
C GLY A 8 -9.94 -6.40 -4.32
N ILE A 9 -8.63 -6.51 -4.46
CA ILE A 9 -7.79 -7.34 -3.60
C ILE A 9 -6.73 -6.47 -2.94
N ASP A 10 -6.63 -6.57 -1.63
CA ASP A 10 -5.51 -6.05 -0.85
C ASP A 10 -4.53 -7.19 -0.56
N LEU A 11 -3.35 -7.13 -1.19
CA LEU A 11 -2.27 -8.09 -0.99
C LEU A 11 -1.33 -7.59 0.10
N GLY A 12 -1.67 -7.87 1.35
CA GLY A 12 -0.80 -7.55 2.48
C GLY A 12 0.23 -8.65 2.79
N GLY A 13 1.23 -8.30 3.60
CA GLY A 13 2.28 -9.25 4.01
C GLY A 13 1.80 -10.38 4.92
N THR A 14 0.68 -10.22 5.62
CA THR A 14 0.14 -11.23 6.56
C THR A 14 -1.23 -11.76 6.14
N LYS A 15 -1.99 -10.99 5.38
CA LYS A 15 -3.34 -11.31 4.94
C LYS A 15 -3.56 -10.85 3.50
N ILE A 16 -4.40 -11.58 2.78
CA ILE A 16 -4.97 -11.19 1.49
C ILE A 16 -6.46 -11.00 1.73
N GLU A 17 -6.97 -9.83 1.39
CA GLU A 17 -8.40 -9.53 1.51
C GLU A 17 -8.99 -9.25 0.14
N LEU A 18 -10.15 -9.84 -0.15
CA LEU A 18 -10.93 -9.62 -1.36
C LEU A 18 -12.26 -8.97 -0.98
N ILE A 19 -12.64 -7.96 -1.74
CA ILE A 19 -13.97 -7.34 -1.73
C ILE A 19 -14.57 -7.44 -3.12
N ALA A 20 -15.84 -7.79 -3.20
CA ALA A 20 -16.61 -7.75 -4.44
C ALA A 20 -17.62 -6.62 -4.36
N LEU A 21 -17.63 -5.77 -5.38
CA LEU A 21 -18.51 -4.61 -5.49
C LEU A 21 -19.39 -4.74 -6.72
N ASP A 22 -20.64 -4.32 -6.61
CA ASP A 22 -21.51 -4.10 -7.76
C ASP A 22 -21.23 -2.76 -8.47
N GLU A 23 -22.05 -2.39 -9.45
CA GLU A 23 -21.93 -1.13 -10.18
C GLU A 23 -22.13 0.10 -9.30
N SER A 24 -22.96 -0.01 -8.26
CA SER A 24 -23.25 1.07 -7.32
C SER A 24 -22.13 1.27 -6.28
N GLY A 25 -21.20 0.31 -6.17
CA GLY A 25 -20.17 0.28 -5.13
C GLY A 25 -20.63 -0.45 -3.86
N GLU A 26 -21.81 -1.10 -3.86
CA GLU A 26 -22.25 -1.92 -2.75
C GLU A 26 -21.38 -3.16 -2.59
N VAL A 27 -21.03 -3.48 -1.33
CA VAL A 27 -20.21 -4.65 -1.00
C VAL A 27 -21.06 -5.91 -1.00
N LEU A 28 -20.90 -6.75 -2.02
CA LEU A 28 -21.60 -8.02 -2.16
C LEU A 28 -20.93 -9.17 -1.40
N LEU A 29 -19.59 -9.13 -1.30
CA LEU A 29 -18.81 -10.18 -0.66
C LEU A 29 -17.51 -9.58 -0.09
N ARG A 30 -17.09 -10.09 1.07
CA ARG A 30 -15.77 -9.85 1.63
C ARG A 30 -15.17 -11.17 2.11
N ARG A 31 -13.95 -11.46 1.71
CA ARG A 31 -13.18 -12.65 2.10
C ARG A 31 -11.78 -12.26 2.51
N ARG A 32 -11.26 -12.98 3.51
CA ARG A 32 -9.90 -12.77 4.00
C ARG A 32 -9.24 -14.11 4.24
N ILE A 33 -8.00 -14.23 3.78
CA ILE A 33 -7.15 -15.42 4.00
C ILE A 33 -5.77 -14.98 4.51
N ALA A 34 -5.02 -15.91 5.09
CA ALA A 34 -3.62 -15.66 5.43
C ALA A 34 -2.77 -15.59 4.14
N THR A 35 -1.79 -14.67 4.10
CA THR A 35 -0.81 -14.64 3.03
C THR A 35 0.20 -15.77 3.21
N PRO A 36 0.45 -16.62 2.19
CA PRO A 36 1.55 -17.57 2.23
C PRO A 36 2.88 -16.85 2.44
N GLN A 37 3.58 -17.21 3.53
CA GLN A 37 4.80 -16.51 3.93
C GLN A 37 5.99 -16.96 3.08
N ASN A 38 6.70 -16.01 2.49
CA ASN A 38 7.93 -16.24 1.70
C ASN A 38 7.76 -17.23 0.51
N ASP A 39 6.54 -17.48 0.07
CA ASP A 39 6.22 -18.36 -1.04
C ASP A 39 5.44 -17.61 -2.13
N TYR A 40 6.17 -17.24 -3.18
CA TYR A 40 5.62 -16.54 -4.33
C TYR A 40 4.56 -17.35 -5.07
N ALA A 41 4.85 -18.63 -5.36
CA ALA A 41 3.95 -19.49 -6.14
C ALA A 41 2.65 -19.76 -5.38
N ALA A 42 2.75 -20.04 -4.08
CA ALA A 42 1.57 -20.19 -3.23
C ALA A 42 0.77 -18.89 -3.11
N THR A 43 1.42 -17.72 -3.09
CA THR A 43 0.73 -16.41 -3.08
C THR A 43 -0.09 -16.21 -4.36
N VAL A 44 0.48 -16.47 -5.54
CA VAL A 44 -0.25 -16.40 -6.82
C VAL A 44 -1.44 -17.37 -6.83
N ALA A 45 -1.21 -18.61 -6.41
CA ALA A 45 -2.27 -19.62 -6.33
C ALA A 45 -3.39 -19.23 -5.35
N ALA A 46 -3.04 -18.66 -4.19
CA ALA A 46 -4.00 -18.21 -3.18
C ALA A 46 -4.89 -17.07 -3.71
N ILE A 47 -4.30 -16.09 -4.42
CA ILE A 47 -5.06 -14.99 -5.06
C ILE A 47 -6.03 -15.58 -6.11
N ALA A 48 -5.55 -16.45 -6.98
CA ALA A 48 -6.39 -17.05 -8.02
C ALA A 48 -7.52 -17.89 -7.44
N ALA A 49 -7.27 -18.66 -6.39
CA ALA A 49 -8.28 -19.45 -5.69
C ALA A 49 -9.33 -18.56 -5.02
N LEU A 50 -8.89 -17.47 -4.39
CA LEU A 50 -9.78 -16.51 -3.72
C LEU A 50 -10.75 -15.84 -4.70
N VAL A 51 -10.27 -15.45 -5.88
CA VAL A 51 -11.12 -14.89 -6.95
C VAL A 51 -12.11 -15.91 -7.46
N LYS A 52 -11.66 -17.13 -7.78
CA LYS A 52 -12.53 -18.21 -8.28
C LYS A 52 -13.62 -18.63 -7.28
N ASP A 53 -13.27 -18.66 -5.98
CA ASP A 53 -14.24 -18.92 -4.90
C ASP A 53 -15.30 -17.81 -4.82
N ALA A 54 -14.88 -16.55 -4.92
CA ALA A 54 -15.78 -15.41 -4.92
C ALA A 54 -16.74 -15.44 -6.14
N GLU A 55 -16.23 -15.74 -7.34
CA GLU A 55 -17.00 -15.89 -8.56
C GLU A 55 -18.01 -17.04 -8.48
N THR A 56 -17.59 -18.17 -7.92
CA THR A 56 -18.47 -19.31 -7.69
C THR A 56 -19.60 -18.96 -6.72
N THR A 57 -19.27 -18.23 -5.65
CA THR A 57 -20.26 -17.80 -4.64
C THR A 57 -21.28 -16.83 -5.22
N LEU A 58 -20.84 -15.90 -6.07
CA LEU A 58 -21.69 -14.86 -6.65
C LEU A 58 -22.32 -15.29 -7.99
N GLY A 59 -21.90 -16.42 -8.57
CA GLY A 59 -22.38 -16.92 -9.86
C GLY A 59 -22.00 -16.01 -11.05
N GLN A 60 -21.01 -15.14 -10.88
CA GLN A 60 -20.66 -14.13 -11.88
C GLN A 60 -19.16 -13.84 -11.87
N THR A 61 -18.58 -13.59 -13.05
CA THR A 61 -17.22 -13.10 -13.22
C THR A 61 -17.17 -11.58 -13.19
N GLY A 62 -16.01 -11.02 -12.81
CA GLY A 62 -15.82 -9.58 -12.73
C GLY A 62 -14.40 -9.13 -13.10
N SER A 63 -14.20 -7.82 -13.21
CA SER A 63 -12.86 -7.25 -13.32
C SER A 63 -12.08 -7.41 -12.01
N VAL A 64 -10.75 -7.51 -12.08
CA VAL A 64 -9.88 -7.71 -10.91
C VAL A 64 -8.85 -6.60 -10.83
N GLY A 65 -8.86 -5.89 -9.70
CA GLY A 65 -7.83 -4.94 -9.31
C GLY A 65 -7.14 -5.40 -8.03
N ILE A 66 -5.82 -5.21 -7.94
CA ILE A 66 -5.01 -5.68 -6.81
C ILE A 66 -4.13 -4.53 -6.32
N GLY A 67 -4.32 -4.14 -5.05
CA GLY A 67 -3.40 -3.30 -4.31
C GLY A 67 -2.23 -4.16 -3.81
N THR A 68 -1.00 -3.73 -4.09
CA THR A 68 0.19 -4.49 -3.75
C THR A 68 1.17 -3.66 -2.92
N PRO A 69 1.93 -4.29 -1.99
CA PRO A 69 3.06 -3.63 -1.38
C PRO A 69 4.14 -3.41 -2.44
N GLY A 70 4.63 -2.18 -2.58
CA GLY A 70 5.58 -1.82 -3.63
C GLY A 70 4.93 -1.49 -4.98
N ALA A 71 5.69 -1.58 -6.06
CA ALA A 71 5.24 -1.15 -7.38
C ALA A 71 5.73 -2.08 -8.50
N VAL A 72 5.04 -2.06 -9.63
CA VAL A 72 5.52 -2.66 -10.87
C VAL A 72 6.49 -1.69 -11.53
N SER A 73 7.68 -2.17 -11.89
CA SER A 73 8.66 -1.39 -12.64
C SER A 73 8.18 -1.14 -14.08
N PRO A 74 8.01 0.11 -14.51
CA PRO A 74 7.60 0.39 -15.89
C PRO A 74 8.58 -0.14 -16.95
N ALA A 75 9.87 -0.25 -16.59
CA ALA A 75 10.92 -0.69 -17.51
C ALA A 75 10.95 -2.22 -17.69
N THR A 76 10.57 -3.01 -16.69
CA THR A 76 10.75 -4.46 -16.71
C THR A 76 9.46 -5.25 -16.54
N GLY A 77 8.37 -4.63 -16.06
CA GLY A 77 7.14 -5.32 -15.69
C GLY A 77 7.25 -6.16 -14.41
N LEU A 78 8.38 -6.07 -13.70
CA LEU A 78 8.62 -6.84 -12.49
C LEU A 78 8.31 -6.04 -11.23
N MET A 79 7.91 -6.74 -10.17
CA MET A 79 7.69 -6.12 -8.86
C MET A 79 8.99 -5.59 -8.26
N LYS A 80 8.90 -4.45 -7.57
CA LYS A 80 10.01 -3.80 -6.86
C LYS A 80 9.54 -3.15 -5.57
N ASN A 81 10.46 -2.94 -4.63
CA ASN A 81 10.24 -2.24 -3.36
C ASN A 81 9.14 -2.87 -2.48
N CYS A 82 8.91 -4.18 -2.63
CA CYS A 82 7.94 -4.88 -1.81
C CYS A 82 8.54 -5.24 -0.45
N ASN A 83 7.80 -4.93 0.63
CA ASN A 83 8.13 -5.42 1.98
C ASN A 83 8.05 -6.96 2.05
N SER A 84 7.12 -7.57 1.32
CA SER A 84 7.09 -9.02 1.06
C SER A 84 8.15 -9.36 0.01
N THR A 85 9.38 -9.60 0.45
CA THR A 85 10.58 -9.69 -0.41
C THR A 85 10.50 -10.77 -1.48
N CYS A 86 9.73 -11.85 -1.27
CA CYS A 86 9.53 -12.92 -2.24
C CYS A 86 8.83 -12.45 -3.54
N LEU A 87 8.19 -11.28 -3.52
CA LEU A 87 7.56 -10.68 -4.70
C LEU A 87 8.55 -9.90 -5.56
N ASN A 88 9.67 -9.40 -4.99
CA ASN A 88 10.61 -8.56 -5.72
C ASN A 88 11.27 -9.33 -6.88
N GLY A 89 11.33 -8.67 -8.04
CA GLY A 89 11.87 -9.26 -9.26
C GLY A 89 10.95 -10.30 -9.92
N LYS A 90 9.70 -10.45 -9.48
CA LYS A 90 8.74 -11.40 -10.04
C LYS A 90 7.72 -10.72 -10.95
N PRO A 91 7.25 -11.39 -12.01
CA PRO A 91 6.23 -10.89 -12.95
C PRO A 91 4.81 -11.14 -12.40
N LEU A 92 4.50 -10.58 -11.22
CA LEU A 92 3.29 -10.90 -10.45
C LEU A 92 2.00 -10.71 -11.27
N GLN A 93 1.89 -9.61 -12.01
CA GLN A 93 0.73 -9.34 -12.85
C GLN A 93 0.51 -10.46 -13.87
N GLN A 94 1.55 -10.78 -14.63
CA GLN A 94 1.47 -11.79 -15.70
C GLN A 94 1.16 -13.19 -15.16
N ASP A 95 1.69 -13.54 -13.99
CA ASP A 95 1.46 -14.84 -13.39
C ASP A 95 0.03 -14.96 -12.84
N ILE A 96 -0.53 -13.89 -12.27
CA ILE A 96 -1.95 -13.86 -11.85
C ILE A 96 -2.86 -13.88 -13.09
N GLU A 97 -2.56 -13.11 -14.13
CA GLU A 97 -3.32 -13.12 -15.40
C GLU A 97 -3.36 -14.53 -16.02
N ARG A 98 -2.21 -15.22 -16.01
CA ARG A 98 -2.13 -16.60 -16.48
C ARG A 98 -2.98 -17.56 -15.63
N ALA A 99 -2.98 -17.38 -14.31
CA ALA A 99 -3.74 -18.24 -13.39
C ALA A 99 -5.26 -18.01 -13.47
N LEU A 100 -5.68 -16.78 -13.80
CA LEU A 100 -7.09 -16.40 -13.96
C LEU A 100 -7.59 -16.49 -15.41
N GLY A 101 -6.69 -16.52 -16.39
CA GLY A 101 -7.03 -16.54 -17.82
C GLY A 101 -7.58 -15.21 -18.34
N ARG A 102 -7.30 -14.10 -17.65
CA ARG A 102 -7.79 -12.75 -18.01
C ARG A 102 -6.91 -11.66 -17.46
N GLU A 103 -7.09 -10.44 -17.97
CA GLU A 103 -6.40 -9.24 -17.52
C GLU A 103 -6.70 -8.94 -16.03
N VAL A 104 -5.66 -8.49 -15.31
CA VAL A 104 -5.77 -7.90 -13.98
C VAL A 104 -5.02 -6.56 -13.94
N ARG A 105 -5.41 -5.71 -13.01
CA ARG A 105 -4.73 -4.42 -12.79
C ARG A 105 -4.05 -4.44 -11.44
N LEU A 106 -2.77 -4.08 -11.43
CA LEU A 106 -2.00 -3.91 -10.20
C LEU A 106 -1.71 -2.43 -9.97
N ALA A 107 -1.82 -2.00 -8.72
CA ALA A 107 -1.38 -0.70 -8.28
C ALA A 107 -0.75 -0.81 -6.89
N ASN A 108 0.06 0.18 -6.52
CA ASN A 108 0.56 0.28 -5.15
C ASN A 108 -0.61 0.52 -4.17
N ASP A 109 -0.53 -0.06 -2.97
CA ASP A 109 -1.56 0.00 -1.93
C ASP A 109 -1.88 1.44 -1.48
N ALA A 110 -0.87 2.28 -1.27
CA ALA A 110 -1.06 3.69 -0.92
C ALA A 110 -1.72 4.49 -2.06
N ASN A 111 -1.43 4.16 -3.31
CA ASN A 111 -2.09 4.75 -4.46
C ASN A 111 -3.56 4.33 -4.54
N CYS A 112 -3.87 3.06 -4.27
CA CYS A 112 -5.25 2.58 -4.18
C CYS A 112 -6.03 3.30 -3.08
N PHE A 113 -5.42 3.46 -1.90
CA PHE A 113 -5.99 4.20 -0.79
C PHE A 113 -6.28 5.65 -1.18
N ALA A 114 -5.29 6.38 -1.68
CA ALA A 114 -5.45 7.78 -2.07
C ALA A 114 -6.54 7.97 -3.14
N LEU A 115 -6.63 7.03 -4.11
CA LEU A 115 -7.66 7.06 -5.14
C LEU A 115 -9.06 6.80 -4.57
N SER A 116 -9.21 5.85 -3.64
CA SER A 116 -10.49 5.60 -2.97
C SER A 116 -10.95 6.83 -2.20
N GLU A 117 -10.08 7.44 -1.39
CA GLU A 117 -10.42 8.67 -0.65
C GLU A 117 -10.78 9.85 -1.56
N ALA A 118 -10.14 9.95 -2.72
CA ALA A 118 -10.45 10.99 -3.71
C ALA A 118 -11.76 10.74 -4.47
N THR A 119 -12.18 9.47 -4.61
CA THR A 119 -13.35 9.09 -5.41
C THR A 119 -14.64 9.20 -4.60
N ASP A 120 -14.71 8.56 -3.45
CA ASP A 120 -15.91 8.42 -2.64
C ASP A 120 -15.65 8.48 -1.11
N GLY A 121 -14.39 8.74 -0.71
CA GLY A 121 -13.97 8.88 0.68
C GLY A 121 -13.97 10.32 1.19
N ALA A 122 -13.13 10.58 2.21
CA ALA A 122 -13.04 11.86 2.91
C ALA A 122 -12.56 13.03 2.03
N ALA A 123 -11.90 12.75 0.91
CA ALA A 123 -11.39 13.74 -0.03
C ALA A 123 -12.19 13.80 -1.34
N ALA A 124 -13.41 13.24 -1.38
CA ALA A 124 -14.25 13.27 -2.56
C ALA A 124 -14.50 14.72 -3.03
N GLY A 125 -14.29 14.96 -4.33
CA GLY A 125 -14.45 16.29 -4.95
C GLY A 125 -13.22 17.21 -4.83
N ALA A 126 -12.15 16.82 -4.15
CA ALA A 126 -10.91 17.58 -4.13
C ALA A 126 -10.14 17.41 -5.44
N GLU A 127 -9.59 18.51 -5.98
CA GLU A 127 -8.76 18.45 -7.21
C GLU A 127 -7.42 17.76 -7.00
N VAL A 128 -6.84 17.88 -5.81
CA VAL A 128 -5.55 17.28 -5.44
C VAL A 128 -5.70 16.62 -4.08
N VAL A 129 -5.31 15.35 -4.00
CA VAL A 129 -5.33 14.56 -2.76
C VAL A 129 -3.95 13.97 -2.53
N PHE A 130 -3.44 14.11 -1.33
CA PHE A 130 -2.28 13.38 -0.85
C PHE A 130 -2.73 12.44 0.27
N GLY A 131 -2.84 11.17 -0.06
CA GLY A 131 -3.15 10.10 0.89
C GLY A 131 -1.89 9.67 1.64
N VAL A 132 -1.96 9.62 2.96
CA VAL A 132 -0.84 9.25 3.83
C VAL A 132 -1.18 7.98 4.58
N ILE A 133 -0.32 6.99 4.51
CA ILE A 133 -0.42 5.75 5.28
C ILE A 133 0.71 5.72 6.30
N LEU A 134 0.34 5.53 7.58
CA LEU A 134 1.26 5.36 8.70
C LEU A 134 0.96 4.01 9.36
N GLY A 135 1.85 3.05 9.19
CA GLY A 135 1.70 1.69 9.71
C GLY A 135 3.07 1.09 10.06
N THR A 136 3.30 -0.17 9.74
CA THR A 136 4.63 -0.81 9.85
C THR A 136 5.67 -0.07 8.99
N GLY A 137 5.23 0.50 7.87
CA GLY A 137 5.97 1.44 7.04
C GLY A 137 5.21 2.75 6.89
N VAL A 138 5.82 3.69 6.19
CA VAL A 138 5.22 4.98 5.84
C VAL A 138 5.13 5.04 4.32
N GLY A 139 3.92 5.27 3.82
CA GLY A 139 3.67 5.39 2.39
C GLY A 139 2.77 6.57 2.07
N GLY A 140 2.59 6.85 0.80
CA GLY A 140 1.68 7.87 0.34
C GLY A 140 1.37 7.74 -1.13
N GLY A 141 0.20 8.26 -1.51
CA GLY A 141 -0.26 8.34 -2.90
C GLY A 141 -0.74 9.74 -3.21
N VAL A 142 -0.53 10.18 -4.43
CA VAL A 142 -0.99 11.48 -4.93
C VAL A 142 -2.02 11.27 -6.02
N VAL A 143 -3.16 11.92 -5.88
CA VAL A 143 -4.23 11.93 -6.89
C VAL A 143 -4.46 13.37 -7.33
N VAL A 144 -4.50 13.60 -8.63
CA VAL A 144 -4.78 14.90 -9.24
C VAL A 144 -5.93 14.75 -10.22
N ARG A 145 -7.03 15.45 -9.97
CA ARG A 145 -8.25 15.40 -10.82
C ARG A 145 -8.76 13.98 -11.06
N GLY A 146 -8.74 13.14 -10.03
CA GLY A 146 -9.20 11.74 -10.09
C GLY A 146 -8.18 10.76 -10.70
N GLU A 147 -6.99 11.19 -11.07
CA GLU A 147 -5.94 10.33 -11.61
C GLU A 147 -4.75 10.20 -10.66
N VAL A 148 -4.30 8.97 -10.42
CA VAL A 148 -3.13 8.69 -9.60
C VAL A 148 -1.86 9.13 -10.32
N LEU A 149 -1.05 9.95 -9.66
CA LEU A 149 0.29 10.26 -10.12
C LEU A 149 1.24 9.10 -9.80
N THR A 150 1.69 8.40 -10.82
CA THR A 150 2.67 7.30 -10.66
C THR A 150 4.11 7.79 -10.78
N GLY A 151 4.35 8.89 -11.51
CA GLY A 151 5.68 9.39 -11.81
C GLY A 151 6.49 8.46 -12.71
N PRO A 152 7.68 8.89 -13.17
CA PRO A 152 8.49 8.13 -14.13
C PRO A 152 9.02 6.82 -13.54
N ASN A 153 9.15 6.71 -12.23
CA ASN A 153 9.65 5.53 -11.54
C ASN A 153 8.54 4.70 -10.86
N GLY A 154 7.25 5.09 -11.03
CA GLY A 154 6.12 4.41 -10.39
C GLY A 154 6.05 4.54 -8.87
N ILE A 155 6.68 5.57 -8.30
CA ILE A 155 6.80 5.82 -6.85
C ILE A 155 6.47 7.27 -6.45
N ALA A 156 5.70 7.99 -7.25
CA ALA A 156 5.24 9.32 -6.87
C ALA A 156 4.38 9.22 -5.60
N GLY A 157 4.61 10.12 -4.66
CA GLY A 157 3.94 10.08 -3.36
C GLY A 157 4.69 9.28 -2.28
N GLU A 158 5.69 8.50 -2.64
CA GLU A 158 6.56 7.80 -1.68
C GLU A 158 7.43 8.82 -0.92
N TRP A 159 7.10 9.06 0.34
CA TRP A 159 7.77 10.06 1.17
C TRP A 159 8.42 9.48 2.44
N GLY A 160 8.08 8.24 2.78
CA GLY A 160 8.50 7.61 4.03
C GLY A 160 10.00 7.40 4.19
N HIS A 161 10.76 7.46 3.10
CA HIS A 161 12.23 7.35 3.11
C HIS A 161 12.95 8.70 2.97
N ASN A 162 12.20 9.81 2.93
CA ASN A 162 12.83 11.13 2.89
C ASN A 162 13.47 11.46 4.24
N PRO A 163 14.72 11.97 4.27
CA PRO A 163 15.33 12.41 5.50
C PRO A 163 14.53 13.58 6.08
N LEU A 164 14.31 13.56 7.39
CA LEU A 164 13.70 14.70 8.07
C LEU A 164 14.61 15.93 7.96
N PRO A 165 14.04 17.11 7.62
CA PRO A 165 14.80 18.35 7.69
C PRO A 165 15.33 18.48 9.13
N HIS A 166 16.60 18.85 9.30
CA HIS A 166 17.26 19.01 10.61
C HIS A 166 17.85 17.76 11.28
N PHE A 167 17.64 16.54 10.74
CA PHE A 167 18.27 15.32 11.29
C PHE A 167 19.74 15.12 10.88
N GLN A 168 20.38 16.11 10.26
CA GLN A 168 21.82 16.03 9.89
C GLN A 168 22.77 15.93 11.10
N PHE A 169 22.27 16.19 12.31
CA PHE A 169 23.09 16.14 13.52
C PHE A 169 23.23 14.73 14.11
N ALA A 170 22.27 13.82 13.91
CA ALA A 170 22.33 12.49 14.48
C ALA A 170 23.32 11.55 13.77
N HIS A 171 23.52 11.72 12.46
CA HIS A 171 24.42 10.84 11.68
C HIS A 171 25.91 11.12 11.86
N ARG A 172 26.30 12.28 12.39
CA ARG A 172 27.72 12.56 12.68
C ARG A 172 28.20 12.07 14.05
N GLN A 173 27.28 11.51 14.87
CA GLN A 173 27.58 11.03 16.22
C GLN A 173 27.38 9.51 16.40
N ALA A 174 27.18 8.74 15.31
CA ALA A 174 27.03 7.30 15.39
C ALA A 174 28.26 6.56 15.93
N ASP A 175 29.42 7.24 16.04
CA ASP A 175 30.64 6.71 16.63
C ASP A 175 30.89 7.19 18.09
N ARG A 176 29.93 7.88 18.71
CA ARG A 176 30.00 8.25 20.12
C ARG A 176 28.74 7.68 20.83
N GLU A 177 28.99 7.04 21.97
CA GLU A 177 27.95 6.58 22.88
C GLU A 177 26.89 7.69 23.10
N PRO A 178 25.58 7.34 23.22
CA PRO A 178 24.49 8.31 23.31
C PRO A 178 24.48 8.99 24.68
N THR A 179 25.38 9.89 24.89
CA THR A 179 25.42 10.80 26.04
C THR A 179 25.17 12.25 25.58
N GLY A 180 24.12 12.43 24.77
CA GLY A 180 23.70 13.76 24.33
C GLY A 180 22.56 14.28 25.20
N GLN A 181 22.63 15.54 25.62
CA GLN A 181 21.50 16.28 26.19
C GLN A 181 20.77 17.01 25.07
N HIS A 182 19.45 17.09 25.15
CA HIS A 182 18.64 17.87 24.23
C HIS A 182 19.03 19.36 24.34
N PRO A 183 19.38 20.07 23.24
CA PRO A 183 19.95 21.40 23.28
C PRO A 183 19.01 22.47 23.87
N ALA A 184 17.70 22.24 23.89
CA ALA A 184 16.72 23.17 24.45
C ALA A 184 16.22 22.80 25.85
N THR A 185 16.26 21.53 26.26
CA THR A 185 15.70 21.06 27.54
C THR A 185 16.72 20.50 28.51
N GLY A 186 17.95 20.19 28.04
CA GLY A 186 19.02 19.61 28.87
C GLY A 186 18.77 18.14 29.25
N GLU A 187 17.69 17.52 28.76
CA GLU A 187 17.37 16.12 29.06
C GLU A 187 18.26 15.16 28.28
N SER A 188 18.60 14.04 28.92
CA SER A 188 19.38 12.97 28.29
C SER A 188 18.56 12.26 27.21
N LEU A 189 19.04 12.28 25.97
CA LEU A 189 18.43 11.54 24.85
C LEU A 189 18.79 10.07 24.99
N THR A 190 17.91 9.30 25.59
CA THR A 190 18.06 7.84 25.77
C THR A 190 17.59 7.03 24.57
N HIS A 191 16.99 7.68 23.56
CA HIS A 191 16.47 7.05 22.35
C HIS A 191 17.05 7.67 21.08
N PRO A 192 17.41 6.86 20.05
CA PRO A 192 17.92 7.37 18.78
C PRO A 192 16.85 8.11 17.95
N TRP A 193 15.58 8.04 18.32
CA TRP A 193 14.46 8.70 17.66
C TRP A 193 13.68 9.58 18.62
N PRO A 194 13.36 10.83 18.25
CA PRO A 194 12.48 11.65 19.06
C PRO A 194 11.11 10.99 19.17
N THR A 195 10.53 11.01 20.37
CA THR A 195 9.19 10.54 20.60
C THR A 195 8.16 11.48 19.94
N ALA A 196 6.94 11.01 19.72
CA ALA A 196 5.84 11.83 19.19
C ALA A 196 5.62 13.12 20.02
N ARG A 197 5.94 13.08 21.32
CA ARG A 197 5.87 14.20 22.25
C ARG A 197 6.96 15.24 22.01
N GLU A 198 8.17 14.80 21.66
CA GLU A 198 9.31 15.65 21.34
C GLU A 198 9.17 16.33 19.97
N LEU A 199 8.39 15.73 19.05
CA LEU A 199 8.10 16.30 17.74
C LEU A 199 6.88 17.22 17.74
N ASP A 200 6.22 17.43 18.89
CA ASP A 200 4.97 18.21 19.03
C ASP A 200 3.87 17.75 18.03
N ILE A 201 3.91 16.46 17.70
CA ILE A 201 2.89 15.83 16.86
C ILE A 201 1.70 15.51 17.77
N ALA A 202 0.58 16.15 17.52
CA ALA A 202 -0.65 15.91 18.25
C ALA A 202 -1.01 14.41 18.20
N PRO A 203 -1.43 13.80 19.34
CA PRO A 203 -1.72 12.36 19.42
C PRO A 203 -2.91 11.89 18.57
N ALA A 204 -3.54 12.79 17.81
CA ALA A 204 -4.71 12.50 16.98
C ALA A 204 -4.42 11.78 15.65
N CYS A 205 -3.15 11.49 15.32
CA CYS A 205 -2.81 10.79 14.08
C CYS A 205 -2.67 9.26 14.21
N TYR A 206 -3.01 8.68 15.34
CA TYR A 206 -3.16 7.23 15.47
C TYR A 206 -4.60 6.84 15.11
N CYS A 207 -4.89 6.71 13.83
CA CYS A 207 -6.06 5.95 13.41
C CYS A 207 -5.74 4.47 13.64
N GLY A 208 -6.30 3.92 14.74
CA GLY A 208 -6.20 2.53 15.11
C GLY A 208 -6.93 1.60 14.15
#